data_c2cc0416c500f43d6eb2feb510b5970d
#
_entry.id   c2cc0416c500f43d6eb2feb510b5970d
#
_cell.length_a   1.000
_cell.length_b   1.000
_cell.length_c   1.000
_cell.angle_alpha   90.00
_cell.angle_beta   90.00
_cell.angle_gamma   90.00
#
_symmetry.space_group_name_H-M   'P 1'
#
loop_
_entity.id
_entity.type
_entity.pdbx_description
1 polymer ?
#
loop_
_entity_poly.entity_id
_entity_poly.type
_entity_poly.pdbx_seq_one_letter_code
_entity_poly.pdbx_strand_id
1 'polypeptide(L)'
;KGLAMKKTLYKMPLNYAARISSPFGKRYHPILKHYRIHWGVDYAAPMGTPILAGGDGVVQVAKYNGAYGNYVKIRHNSEFSTAYGHMKGFARGMKPGKRVKQGQVIGYVGSTGRSTGPHVHYEVVRNGRRVNPRTIKASAGENLAGAHLKKFKQMVAEVKSSYQNMFTQNEAPQKV
;
A
#
# COMPACT_ATOMS: atom_id res chain seq x y z
N LYS A 1 -7.88 4.26 26.90
CA LYS A 1 -6.92 4.94 26.00
C LYS A 1 -7.45 4.79 24.58
N GLY A 2 -7.74 5.91 23.86
CA GLY A 2 -8.15 5.91 22.46
C GLY A 2 -6.92 5.79 21.56
N LEU A 3 -6.88 4.76 20.71
CA LEU A 3 -5.84 4.58 19.70
C LEU A 3 -6.38 5.02 18.34
N ALA A 4 -5.76 6.03 17.72
CA ALA A 4 -5.99 6.32 16.33
C ALA A 4 -5.17 5.34 15.49
N MET A 5 -5.83 4.48 14.73
CA MET A 5 -5.14 3.55 13.83
C MET A 5 -4.48 4.32 12.69
N LYS A 6 -3.15 4.37 12.70
CA LYS A 6 -2.36 4.85 11.57
C LYS A 6 -2.45 3.83 10.44
N LYS A 7 -2.89 4.23 9.26
CA LYS A 7 -2.95 3.31 8.11
C LYS A 7 -1.56 2.74 7.84
N THR A 8 -1.43 1.42 7.95
CA THR A 8 -0.19 0.71 7.67
C THR A 8 0.03 0.59 6.17
N LEU A 9 1.29 0.59 5.73
CA LEU A 9 1.61 0.26 4.35
C LEU A 9 1.22 -1.19 4.03
N TYR A 10 0.70 -1.45 2.84
CA TYR A 10 0.51 -2.81 2.35
C TYR A 10 1.85 -3.52 2.19
N LYS A 11 1.93 -4.74 2.71
CA LYS A 11 3.10 -5.61 2.51
C LYS A 11 3.19 -6.13 1.07
N MET A 12 2.08 -6.10 0.36
CA MET A 12 1.93 -6.55 -1.02
C MET A 12 1.00 -5.60 -1.78
N PRO A 13 1.36 -5.17 -3.01
CA PRO A 13 0.62 -4.20 -3.78
C PRO A 13 -0.46 -4.81 -4.70
N LEU A 14 -1.04 -5.94 -4.32
CA LEU A 14 -2.07 -6.66 -5.04
C LEU A 14 -3.28 -6.94 -4.13
N ASN A 15 -4.45 -7.13 -4.69
CA ASN A 15 -5.69 -7.35 -3.94
C ASN A 15 -5.94 -8.82 -3.53
N TYR A 16 -5.01 -9.72 -3.82
CA TYR A 16 -5.06 -11.14 -3.46
C TYR A 16 -3.68 -11.64 -3.05
N ALA A 17 -3.61 -12.79 -2.37
CA ALA A 17 -2.36 -13.43 -1.96
C ALA A 17 -1.61 -13.99 -3.18
N ALA A 18 -0.68 -13.20 -3.73
CA ALA A 18 0.16 -13.62 -4.83
C ALA A 18 1.40 -14.38 -4.36
N ARG A 19 1.84 -15.34 -5.17
CA ARG A 19 3.06 -16.09 -4.92
C ARG A 19 4.28 -15.16 -5.01
N ILE A 20 5.17 -15.25 -4.02
CA ILE A 20 6.47 -14.58 -4.07
C ILE A 20 7.36 -15.36 -5.04
N SER A 21 7.73 -14.74 -6.15
CA SER A 21 8.67 -15.30 -7.13
C SER A 21 10.12 -15.03 -6.76
N SER A 22 10.39 -13.94 -6.03
CA SER A 22 11.71 -13.65 -5.49
C SER A 22 11.64 -12.81 -4.21
N PRO A 23 12.24 -13.29 -3.09
CA PRO A 23 12.24 -12.56 -1.83
C PRO A 23 13.27 -11.41 -1.82
N PHE A 24 13.13 -10.51 -0.84
CA PHE A 24 14.14 -9.51 -0.51
C PHE A 24 15.41 -10.15 0.04
N GLY A 25 16.58 -9.62 -0.34
CA GLY A 25 17.86 -10.02 0.21
C GLY A 25 18.85 -10.55 -0.83
N LYS A 26 19.96 -11.14 -0.36
CA LYS A 26 21.01 -11.67 -1.21
C LYS A 26 20.51 -12.89 -1.99
N ARG A 27 20.59 -12.86 -3.32
CA ARG A 27 20.21 -13.97 -4.20
C ARG A 27 21.10 -14.06 -5.43
N TYR A 28 21.15 -15.24 -6.03
CA TYR A 28 21.75 -15.43 -7.35
C TYR A 28 20.84 -14.79 -8.41
N HIS A 29 21.39 -13.85 -9.19
CA HIS A 29 20.60 -13.11 -10.17
C HIS A 29 20.41 -13.96 -11.44
N PRO A 30 19.18 -14.28 -11.88
CA PRO A 30 18.93 -15.23 -12.96
C PRO A 30 19.50 -14.79 -14.32
N ILE A 31 19.50 -13.48 -14.58
CA ILE A 31 20.02 -12.91 -15.84
C ILE A 31 21.52 -12.61 -15.73
N LEU A 32 21.96 -11.96 -14.65
CA LEU A 32 23.35 -11.49 -14.51
C LEU A 32 24.31 -12.56 -14.02
N LYS A 33 23.80 -13.75 -13.62
CA LYS A 33 24.58 -14.93 -13.23
C LYS A 33 25.61 -14.70 -12.11
N HIS A 34 25.33 -13.79 -11.19
CA HIS A 34 26.10 -13.57 -9.96
C HIS A 34 25.21 -13.17 -8.78
N TYR A 35 25.74 -13.25 -7.56
CA TYR A 35 25.01 -12.85 -6.36
C TYR A 35 24.83 -11.35 -6.29
N ARG A 36 23.57 -10.92 -6.08
CA ARG A 36 23.20 -9.52 -5.85
C ARG A 36 22.17 -9.42 -4.75
N ILE A 37 22.08 -8.23 -4.16
CA ILE A 37 21.01 -7.93 -3.23
C ILE A 37 19.78 -7.56 -4.06
N HIS A 38 18.68 -8.25 -3.80
CA HIS A 38 17.35 -7.91 -4.29
C HIS A 38 16.69 -6.96 -3.28
N TRP A 39 16.50 -5.72 -3.70
CA TRP A 39 16.06 -4.63 -2.82
C TRP A 39 14.54 -4.54 -2.66
N GLY A 40 13.80 -5.48 -3.18
CA GLY A 40 12.36 -5.57 -3.10
C GLY A 40 11.86 -6.99 -2.93
N VAL A 41 10.58 -7.18 -3.11
CA VAL A 41 9.93 -8.49 -3.24
C VAL A 41 9.23 -8.55 -4.59
N ASP A 42 9.45 -9.63 -5.33
CA ASP A 42 8.76 -9.88 -6.59
C ASP A 42 7.54 -10.76 -6.35
N TYR A 43 6.36 -10.26 -6.74
CA TYR A 43 5.10 -10.98 -6.67
C TYR A 43 4.66 -11.38 -8.08
N ALA A 44 4.62 -12.69 -8.35
CA ALA A 44 4.12 -13.22 -9.60
C ALA A 44 2.61 -12.96 -9.73
N ALA A 45 2.23 -12.40 -10.86
CA ALA A 45 0.83 -12.14 -11.17
C ALA A 45 0.62 -12.10 -12.69
N PRO A 46 -0.56 -12.43 -13.21
CA PRO A 46 -0.86 -12.32 -14.63
C PRO A 46 -0.63 -10.89 -15.16
N MET A 47 -0.19 -10.80 -16.42
CA MET A 47 -0.04 -9.50 -17.08
C MET A 47 -1.36 -8.73 -17.09
N GLY A 48 -1.32 -7.45 -16.77
CA GLY A 48 -2.52 -6.62 -16.69
C GLY A 48 -3.23 -6.63 -15.34
N THR A 49 -2.80 -7.46 -14.38
CA THR A 49 -3.33 -7.40 -12.99
C THR A 49 -3.14 -6.00 -12.41
N PRO A 50 -4.18 -5.40 -11.79
CA PRO A 50 -4.06 -4.08 -11.17
C PRO A 50 -3.03 -4.06 -10.03
N ILE A 51 -2.15 -3.06 -10.05
CA ILE A 51 -1.18 -2.77 -8.98
C ILE A 51 -1.75 -1.64 -8.13
N LEU A 52 -1.75 -1.84 -6.82
CA LEU A 52 -2.37 -0.93 -5.85
C LEU A 52 -1.31 -0.11 -5.10
N ALA A 53 -1.64 1.15 -4.81
CA ALA A 53 -0.84 1.99 -3.93
C ALA A 53 -0.79 1.38 -2.52
N GLY A 54 0.41 1.16 -1.98
CA GLY A 54 0.61 0.56 -0.66
C GLY A 54 0.20 1.45 0.51
N GLY A 55 -0.06 2.72 0.26
CA GLY A 55 -0.51 3.71 1.25
C GLY A 55 -1.00 4.99 0.58
N ASP A 56 -1.69 5.85 1.35
CA ASP A 56 -1.98 7.23 0.94
C ASP A 56 -0.65 7.95 0.67
N GLY A 57 -0.58 8.81 -0.36
CA GLY A 57 0.67 9.51 -0.65
C GLY A 57 0.65 10.35 -1.92
N VAL A 58 1.84 10.79 -2.31
CA VAL A 58 2.07 11.60 -3.51
C VAL A 58 3.07 10.89 -4.42
N VAL A 59 2.73 10.73 -5.68
CA VAL A 59 3.61 10.17 -6.71
C VAL A 59 4.83 11.06 -6.89
N GLN A 60 6.02 10.51 -6.71
CA GLN A 60 7.29 11.18 -6.96
C GLN A 60 7.81 10.92 -8.36
N VAL A 61 7.62 9.69 -8.84
CA VAL A 61 8.09 9.23 -10.15
C VAL A 61 7.00 8.39 -10.81
N ALA A 62 6.75 8.61 -12.09
CA ALA A 62 5.94 7.74 -12.94
C ALA A 62 6.52 7.84 -14.35
N LYS A 63 7.48 6.96 -14.68
CA LYS A 63 8.18 6.93 -15.98
C LYS A 63 8.88 5.59 -16.19
N TYR A 64 9.37 5.36 -17.43
CA TYR A 64 10.31 4.27 -17.67
C TYR A 64 11.65 4.57 -16.97
N ASN A 65 12.18 3.60 -16.22
CA ASN A 65 13.37 3.73 -15.38
C ASN A 65 14.36 2.56 -15.56
N GLY A 66 14.95 2.48 -16.72
CA GLY A 66 16.01 1.51 -17.06
C GLY A 66 15.62 0.07 -16.69
N ALA A 67 16.42 -0.58 -15.83
CA ALA A 67 16.20 -1.96 -15.43
C ALA A 67 14.85 -2.21 -14.72
N TYR A 68 14.25 -1.20 -14.10
CA TYR A 68 12.92 -1.30 -13.47
C TYR A 68 11.76 -1.28 -14.48
N GLY A 69 12.02 -0.95 -15.76
CA GLY A 69 10.96 -0.76 -16.75
C GLY A 69 10.04 0.41 -16.40
N ASN A 70 8.74 0.28 -16.65
CA ASN A 70 7.75 1.24 -16.22
C ASN A 70 7.65 1.21 -14.69
N TYR A 71 7.90 2.37 -14.08
CA TYR A 71 8.18 2.50 -12.65
C TYR A 71 7.38 3.63 -12.03
N VAL A 72 6.77 3.34 -10.88
CA VAL A 72 6.11 4.33 -10.03
C VAL A 72 6.79 4.35 -8.66
N LYS A 73 7.03 5.56 -8.12
CA LYS A 73 7.45 5.76 -6.72
C LYS A 73 6.49 6.71 -6.04
N ILE A 74 6.03 6.34 -4.86
CA ILE A 74 5.07 7.09 -4.04
C ILE A 74 5.72 7.43 -2.70
N ARG A 75 5.69 8.70 -2.32
CA ARG A 75 6.05 9.16 -0.97
C ARG A 75 4.79 9.21 -0.12
N HIS A 76 4.79 8.47 0.98
CA HIS A 76 3.66 8.38 1.90
C HIS A 76 3.75 9.43 3.02
N ASN A 77 4.95 9.60 3.58
CA ASN A 77 5.26 10.59 4.62
C ASN A 77 6.77 10.88 4.63
N SER A 78 7.28 11.47 5.72
CA SER A 78 8.72 11.74 5.89
C SER A 78 9.56 10.48 6.04
N GLU A 79 8.97 9.38 6.53
CA GLU A 79 9.65 8.14 6.84
C GLU A 79 9.57 7.12 5.69
N PHE A 80 8.39 7.00 5.02
CA PHE A 80 8.10 5.91 4.09
C PHE A 80 7.85 6.36 2.65
N SER A 81 8.43 5.60 1.73
CA SER A 81 8.07 5.58 0.31
C SER A 81 7.94 4.14 -0.17
N THR A 82 7.13 3.91 -1.21
CA THR A 82 7.05 2.63 -1.92
C THR A 82 7.39 2.80 -3.39
N ALA A 83 7.90 1.73 -4.01
CA ALA A 83 8.21 1.71 -5.42
C ALA A 83 7.73 0.43 -6.08
N TYR A 84 7.37 0.54 -7.35
CA TYR A 84 6.70 -0.50 -8.15
C TYR A 84 7.35 -0.53 -9.52
N GLY A 85 7.90 -1.67 -9.90
CA GLY A 85 8.60 -1.87 -11.17
C GLY A 85 7.91 -2.86 -12.10
N HIS A 86 8.46 -2.97 -13.30
CA HIS A 86 8.09 -3.90 -14.38
C HIS A 86 6.65 -3.78 -14.87
N MET A 87 6.00 -2.62 -14.65
CA MET A 87 4.62 -2.40 -15.07
C MET A 87 4.45 -2.52 -16.58
N LYS A 88 3.31 -3.03 -17.03
CA LYS A 88 2.85 -2.93 -18.43
C LYS A 88 2.59 -1.47 -18.80
N GLY A 89 1.99 -0.73 -17.90
CA GLY A 89 1.65 0.69 -18.06
C GLY A 89 1.09 1.28 -16.79
N PHE A 90 0.91 2.59 -16.82
CA PHE A 90 0.39 3.38 -15.70
C PHE A 90 -1.13 3.48 -15.75
N ALA A 91 -1.78 3.64 -14.60
CA ALA A 91 -3.19 4.03 -14.54
C ALA A 91 -3.38 5.46 -15.06
N ARG A 92 -4.59 5.75 -15.56
CA ARG A 92 -4.92 7.07 -16.14
C ARG A 92 -4.59 8.22 -15.17
N GLY A 93 -3.87 9.23 -15.69
CA GLY A 93 -3.49 10.41 -14.93
C GLY A 93 -2.38 10.19 -13.90
N MET A 94 -1.67 9.06 -13.94
CA MET A 94 -0.53 8.79 -13.06
C MET A 94 0.70 9.60 -13.53
N LYS A 95 1.06 10.60 -12.72
CA LYS A 95 2.18 11.52 -12.99
C LYS A 95 2.76 12.05 -11.67
N PRO A 96 4.00 12.56 -11.65
CA PRO A 96 4.56 13.22 -10.48
C PRO A 96 3.62 14.32 -9.95
N GLY A 97 3.51 14.42 -8.62
CA GLY A 97 2.59 15.33 -7.94
C GLY A 97 1.17 14.78 -7.72
N LYS A 98 0.76 13.70 -8.40
CA LYS A 98 -0.56 13.08 -8.22
C LYS A 98 -0.71 12.54 -6.79
N ARG A 99 -1.77 12.94 -6.09
CA ARG A 99 -2.19 12.33 -4.82
C ARG A 99 -2.89 11.00 -5.09
N VAL A 100 -2.56 9.98 -4.32
CA VAL A 100 -3.18 8.66 -4.38
C VAL A 100 -3.63 8.21 -2.99
N LYS A 101 -4.67 7.38 -2.95
CA LYS A 101 -5.15 6.73 -1.74
C LYS A 101 -4.62 5.29 -1.65
N GLN A 102 -4.49 4.77 -0.45
CA GLN A 102 -4.18 3.36 -0.23
C GLN A 102 -5.19 2.47 -0.96
N GLY A 103 -4.71 1.47 -1.70
CA GLY A 103 -5.55 0.58 -2.51
C GLY A 103 -5.98 1.16 -3.86
N GLN A 104 -5.64 2.41 -4.18
CA GLN A 104 -5.90 2.97 -5.51
C GLN A 104 -5.05 2.27 -6.56
N VAL A 105 -5.64 1.94 -7.72
CA VAL A 105 -4.89 1.39 -8.87
C VAL A 105 -3.94 2.46 -9.41
N ILE A 106 -2.65 2.12 -9.51
CA ILE A 106 -1.57 3.00 -9.97
C ILE A 106 -0.95 2.54 -11.29
N GLY A 107 -1.22 1.32 -11.71
CA GLY A 107 -0.73 0.72 -12.95
C GLY A 107 -1.09 -0.75 -13.01
N TYR A 108 -0.47 -1.46 -13.92
CA TYR A 108 -0.79 -2.84 -14.24
C TYR A 108 0.46 -3.69 -14.35
N VAL A 109 0.39 -4.93 -13.87
CA VAL A 109 1.50 -5.90 -13.95
C VAL A 109 1.94 -6.10 -15.38
N GLY A 110 3.24 -6.10 -15.59
CA GLY A 110 3.89 -6.33 -16.86
C GLY A 110 5.19 -7.11 -16.72
N SER A 111 6.06 -6.95 -17.69
CA SER A 111 7.40 -7.54 -17.73
C SER A 111 8.38 -6.59 -18.44
N THR A 112 8.22 -5.27 -18.23
CA THR A 112 9.07 -4.25 -18.84
C THR A 112 10.40 -4.10 -18.11
N GLY A 113 11.42 -3.58 -18.79
CA GLY A 113 12.77 -3.48 -18.23
C GLY A 113 13.47 -4.85 -18.15
N ARG A 114 14.28 -5.06 -17.10
CA ARG A 114 15.01 -6.31 -16.91
C ARG A 114 14.18 -7.31 -16.12
N SER A 115 13.30 -8.02 -16.78
CA SER A 115 12.36 -8.98 -16.23
C SER A 115 12.38 -10.28 -17.05
N THR A 116 12.13 -11.42 -16.41
CA THR A 116 12.05 -12.75 -17.04
C THR A 116 10.61 -13.23 -17.24
N GLY A 117 9.62 -12.47 -16.78
CA GLY A 117 8.21 -12.83 -16.90
C GLY A 117 7.31 -11.91 -16.08
N PRO A 118 5.98 -12.02 -16.21
CA PRO A 118 5.04 -11.11 -15.56
C PRO A 118 5.11 -11.17 -14.03
N HIS A 119 5.43 -10.03 -13.40
CA HIS A 119 5.44 -9.84 -11.95
C HIS A 119 5.43 -8.36 -11.62
N VAL A 120 5.16 -8.02 -10.37
CA VAL A 120 5.43 -6.70 -9.82
C VAL A 120 6.62 -6.76 -8.88
N HIS A 121 7.62 -5.93 -9.14
CA HIS A 121 8.71 -5.66 -8.21
C HIS A 121 8.26 -4.58 -7.23
N TYR A 122 8.25 -4.90 -5.94
CA TYR A 122 7.75 -4.00 -4.89
C TYR A 122 8.83 -3.70 -3.86
N GLU A 123 9.15 -2.41 -3.70
CA GLU A 123 10.10 -1.93 -2.70
C GLU A 123 9.41 -1.09 -1.64
N VAL A 124 9.88 -1.18 -0.40
CA VAL A 124 9.61 -0.22 0.67
C VAL A 124 10.91 0.46 1.07
N VAL A 125 10.88 1.78 1.11
CA VAL A 125 11.98 2.63 1.57
C VAL A 125 11.57 3.26 2.88
N ARG A 126 12.36 3.08 3.93
CA ARG A 126 12.19 3.68 5.25
C ARG A 126 13.42 4.53 5.58
N ASN A 127 13.24 5.82 5.86
CA ASN A 127 14.34 6.75 6.17
C ASN A 127 15.48 6.67 5.13
N GLY A 128 15.14 6.67 3.83
CA GLY A 128 16.11 6.59 2.74
C GLY A 128 16.72 5.21 2.47
N ARG A 129 16.47 4.20 3.30
CA ARG A 129 17.01 2.84 3.14
C ARG A 129 15.94 1.86 2.68
N ARG A 130 16.26 0.98 1.73
CA ARG A 130 15.37 -0.11 1.32
C ARG A 130 15.29 -1.16 2.43
N VAL A 131 14.07 -1.55 2.77
CA VAL A 131 13.77 -2.54 3.81
C VAL A 131 12.90 -3.65 3.25
N ASN A 132 12.93 -4.83 3.88
CA ASN A 132 12.07 -5.93 3.46
C ASN A 132 10.58 -5.56 3.66
N PRO A 133 9.77 -5.47 2.59
CA PRO A 133 8.35 -5.12 2.68
C PRO A 133 7.56 -6.01 3.65
N ARG A 134 7.96 -7.28 3.79
CA ARG A 134 7.28 -8.25 4.66
C ARG A 134 7.48 -8.00 6.15
N THR A 135 8.51 -7.26 6.53
CA THR A 135 8.80 -6.93 7.93
C THR A 135 8.12 -5.65 8.42
N ILE A 136 7.43 -4.92 7.51
CA ILE A 136 6.70 -3.72 7.90
C ILE A 136 5.57 -4.14 8.87
N LYS A 137 5.71 -3.69 10.11
CA LYS A 137 4.65 -3.85 11.12
C LYS A 137 3.68 -2.69 11.01
N ALA A 138 2.40 -2.94 11.35
CA ALA A 138 1.48 -1.85 11.63
C ALA A 138 2.13 -0.95 12.68
N SER A 139 2.37 0.33 12.37
CA SER A 139 2.75 1.24 13.45
C SER A 139 1.59 1.26 14.45
N ALA A 140 1.89 1.07 15.72
CA ALA A 140 0.91 1.33 16.75
C ALA A 140 0.35 2.74 16.51
N GLY A 141 -0.98 2.87 16.49
CA GLY A 141 -1.62 4.17 16.28
C GLY A 141 -1.11 5.17 17.31
N GLU A 142 -1.10 6.44 16.97
CA GLU A 142 -0.79 7.48 17.96
C GLU A 142 -1.84 7.41 19.08
N ASN A 143 -1.38 7.41 20.33
CA ASN A 143 -2.28 7.53 21.45
C ASN A 143 -2.97 8.89 21.37
N LEU A 144 -4.28 8.89 21.18
CA LEU A 144 -5.05 10.12 21.33
C LEU A 144 -4.97 10.57 22.79
N ALA A 145 -4.57 11.83 23.01
CA ALA A 145 -4.48 12.45 24.33
C ALA A 145 -5.19 13.80 24.34
N GLY A 146 -5.46 14.34 25.52
CA GLY A 146 -6.02 15.69 25.70
C GLY A 146 -7.33 15.92 24.95
N ALA A 147 -7.43 17.05 24.24
CA ALA A 147 -8.64 17.48 23.51
C ALA A 147 -9.06 16.50 22.41
N HIS A 148 -8.11 15.90 21.69
CA HIS A 148 -8.41 14.91 20.64
C HIS A 148 -9.05 13.65 21.18
N LEU A 149 -8.61 13.15 22.34
CA LEU A 149 -9.25 11.99 22.99
C LEU A 149 -10.67 12.33 23.47
N LYS A 150 -10.87 13.54 24.02
CA LYS A 150 -12.19 14.01 24.47
C LYS A 150 -13.16 14.08 23.29
N LYS A 151 -12.76 14.70 22.19
CA LYS A 151 -13.57 14.79 20.94
C LYS A 151 -13.90 13.42 20.35
N PHE A 152 -12.93 12.51 20.32
CA PHE A 152 -13.17 11.14 19.87
C PHE A 152 -14.19 10.40 20.76
N LYS A 153 -14.08 10.50 22.09
CA LYS A 153 -15.04 9.89 23.01
C LYS A 153 -16.46 10.46 22.85
N GLN A 154 -16.59 11.78 22.66
CA GLN A 154 -17.87 12.42 22.37
C GLN A 154 -18.50 11.87 21.09
N MET A 155 -17.75 11.82 19.99
CA MET A 155 -18.23 11.28 18.72
C MET A 155 -18.67 9.81 18.84
N VAL A 156 -17.91 8.98 19.57
CA VAL A 156 -18.29 7.57 19.83
C VAL A 156 -19.59 7.49 20.63
N ALA A 157 -19.78 8.36 21.63
CA ALA A 157 -21.00 8.39 22.44
C ALA A 157 -22.23 8.80 21.60
N GLU A 158 -22.09 9.84 20.74
CA GLU A 158 -23.13 10.29 19.81
C GLU A 158 -23.55 9.20 18.83
N VAL A 159 -22.56 8.51 18.20
CA VAL A 159 -22.84 7.40 17.28
C VAL A 159 -23.54 6.25 17.99
N LYS A 160 -23.12 5.89 19.21
CA LYS A 160 -23.79 4.85 20.01
C LYS A 160 -25.24 5.21 20.36
N SER A 161 -25.47 6.46 20.78
CA SER A 161 -26.81 6.95 21.10
C SER A 161 -27.73 6.93 19.87
N SER A 162 -27.23 7.44 18.73
CA SER A 162 -27.98 7.42 17.47
C SER A 162 -28.32 5.99 17.02
N TYR A 163 -27.37 5.07 17.18
CA TYR A 163 -27.56 3.66 16.84
C TYR A 163 -28.63 3.01 17.77
N GLN A 164 -28.57 3.24 19.07
CA GLN A 164 -29.58 2.75 20.02
C GLN A 164 -30.97 3.31 19.73
N ASN A 165 -31.10 4.60 19.43
CA ASN A 165 -32.37 5.23 19.11
C ASN A 165 -33.01 4.68 17.82
N MET A 166 -32.20 4.29 16.81
CA MET A 166 -32.72 3.64 15.61
C MET A 166 -33.33 2.27 15.87
N PHE A 167 -32.82 1.51 16.83
CA PHE A 167 -33.39 0.21 17.21
C PHE A 167 -34.61 0.31 18.11
N THR A 168 -34.65 1.26 19.05
CA THR A 168 -35.80 1.46 19.92
C THR A 168 -37.04 2.04 19.21
N GLN A 169 -36.86 2.76 18.09
CA GLN A 169 -37.99 3.24 17.30
C GLN A 169 -38.61 2.14 16.41
N ASN A 170 -37.88 1.06 16.12
CA ASN A 170 -38.40 -0.08 15.34
C ASN A 170 -39.14 -1.12 16.19
N GLU A 171 -39.12 -1.04 17.52
CA GLU A 171 -39.81 -1.97 18.41
C GLU A 171 -41.15 -1.43 18.95
N ALA A 172 -41.71 -0.35 18.44
CA ALA A 172 -43.06 0.09 18.80
C ALA A 172 -44.10 -0.89 18.25
N PRO A 173 -44.90 -1.57 19.10
CA PRO A 173 -45.86 -2.54 18.62
C PRO A 173 -46.95 -1.83 17.79
N GLN A 174 -47.15 -2.28 16.56
CA GLN A 174 -48.37 -1.97 15.80
C GLN A 174 -49.55 -2.53 16.60
N LYS A 175 -50.31 -1.65 17.25
CA LYS A 175 -51.60 -2.01 17.80
C LYS A 175 -52.56 -2.32 16.65
N VAL A 176 -52.98 -3.57 16.61
CA VAL A 176 -54.13 -4.06 15.81
C VAL A 176 -55.41 -3.54 16.45
#